data_26f2a85e1d4de6c6f8421d1b8da61aa2
#
_entry.id   26f2a85e1d4de6c6f8421d1b8da61aa2
#
_cell.length_a   1.000
_cell.length_b   1.000
_cell.length_c   1.000
_cell.angle_alpha   90.00
_cell.angle_beta   90.00
_cell.angle_gamma   90.00
#
_symmetry.space_group_name_H-M   'P 1'
#
loop_
_entity.id
_entity.type
_entity.pdbx_description
1 polymer ?
#
loop_
_entity_poly.entity_id
_entity_poly.type
_entity_poly.pdbx_seq_one_letter_code
_entity_poly.pdbx_strand_id
1 'polypeptide(L)'
;MLAKSQTKGAKSRTVWINAKLRRQLELYYKHIRSKAPHLPLFQSQKGGAFSANTMAQLLLNIYRAAGFEGASSHSGRRTFITELASKGVSVRVLAELAGHNQLQTIQRYIDVNPQQMSAAVELL
;
A
#
# COMPACT_ATOMS: atom_id res chain seq x y z
N MET A 1 -8.18 -5.46 8.13
CA MET A 1 -8.88 -6.24 7.06
C MET A 1 -9.87 -5.34 6.35
N LEU A 2 -9.94 -5.42 5.03
CA LEU A 2 -10.93 -4.69 4.24
C LEU A 2 -12.22 -5.51 4.14
N ALA A 3 -13.37 -4.85 4.32
CA ALA A 3 -14.65 -5.51 4.13
C ALA A 3 -14.88 -5.90 2.66
N LYS A 4 -15.66 -6.96 2.42
CA LYS A 4 -15.93 -7.45 1.06
C LYS A 4 -16.53 -6.38 0.13
N SER A 5 -17.38 -5.53 0.67
CA SER A 5 -18.03 -4.44 -0.06
C SER A 5 -17.07 -3.31 -0.46
N GLN A 6 -15.88 -3.28 0.12
CA GLN A 6 -14.89 -2.22 -0.09
C GLN A 6 -13.79 -2.62 -1.08
N THR A 7 -13.84 -3.83 -1.62
CA THR A 7 -12.85 -4.33 -2.56
C THR A 7 -13.50 -4.66 -3.90
N LYS A 8 -12.74 -4.50 -4.98
CA LYS A 8 -13.15 -4.95 -6.30
C LYS A 8 -13.34 -6.47 -6.27
N GLY A 9 -14.52 -6.95 -6.65
CA GLY A 9 -14.88 -8.35 -6.56
C GLY A 9 -15.42 -8.78 -5.18
N ALA A 10 -15.75 -7.84 -4.30
CA ALA A 10 -16.37 -8.06 -2.99
C ALA A 10 -15.59 -9.03 -2.08
N LYS A 11 -14.25 -8.98 -2.11
CA LYS A 11 -13.37 -9.81 -1.29
C LYS A 11 -12.78 -9.01 -0.14
N SER A 12 -12.62 -9.67 1.01
CA SER A 12 -11.83 -9.15 2.12
C SER A 12 -10.39 -9.59 1.99
N ARG A 13 -9.46 -8.81 2.55
CA ARG A 13 -8.08 -9.24 2.69
C ARG A 13 -7.47 -8.70 3.97
N THR A 14 -6.44 -9.37 4.47
CA THR A 14 -5.64 -8.88 5.59
C THR A 14 -4.53 -7.97 5.06
N VAL A 15 -4.37 -6.83 5.69
CA VAL A 15 -3.27 -5.91 5.42
C VAL A 15 -2.31 -5.96 6.61
N TRP A 16 -1.03 -6.18 6.32
CA TRP A 16 0.02 -6.22 7.32
C TRP A 16 0.65 -4.85 7.50
N ILE A 17 0.82 -4.44 8.73
CA ILE A 17 1.41 -3.15 9.07
C ILE A 17 2.64 -3.35 9.97
N ASN A 18 3.66 -2.52 9.77
CA ASN A 18 4.84 -2.54 10.63
C ASN A 18 4.62 -1.67 11.88
N ALA A 19 5.57 -1.73 12.82
CA ALA A 19 5.49 -0.98 14.08
C ALA A 19 5.43 0.54 13.86
N LYS A 20 6.14 1.06 12.86
CA LYS A 20 6.15 2.49 12.53
C LYS A 20 4.77 2.96 12.07
N LEU A 21 4.16 2.22 11.14
CA LEU A 21 2.83 2.54 10.63
C LEU A 21 1.78 2.38 11.74
N ARG A 22 1.90 1.34 12.57
CA ARG A 22 1.01 1.14 13.70
C ARG A 22 0.98 2.36 14.62
N ARG A 23 2.15 2.90 14.97
CA ARG A 23 2.22 4.10 15.81
C ARG A 23 1.53 5.30 15.17
N GLN A 24 1.72 5.49 13.86
CA GLN A 24 1.07 6.58 13.14
C GLN A 24 -0.45 6.41 13.09
N LEU A 25 -0.93 5.20 12.89
CA LEU A 25 -2.37 4.91 12.90
C LEU A 25 -2.98 5.10 14.29
N GLU A 26 -2.27 4.76 15.36
CA GLU A 26 -2.71 5.00 16.73
C GLU A 26 -2.85 6.50 17.01
N LEU A 27 -1.89 7.31 16.58
CA LEU A 27 -1.97 8.77 16.69
C LEU A 27 -3.14 9.32 15.88
N TYR A 28 -3.30 8.86 14.64
CA TYR A 28 -4.42 9.26 13.79
C TYR A 28 -5.77 8.90 14.44
N TYR A 29 -5.88 7.70 15.01
CA TYR A 29 -7.12 7.23 15.65
C TYR A 29 -7.58 8.12 16.78
N LYS A 30 -6.66 8.75 17.52
CA LYS A 30 -6.99 9.69 18.61
C LYS A 30 -7.69 10.94 18.10
N HIS A 31 -7.48 11.31 16.86
CA HIS A 31 -7.96 12.57 16.26
C HIS A 31 -9.11 12.40 15.28
N ILE A 32 -9.53 11.16 14.98
CA ILE A 32 -10.66 10.97 14.06
C ILE A 32 -11.98 11.42 14.67
N ARG A 33 -12.85 11.91 13.80
CA ARG A 33 -14.13 12.49 14.20
C ARG A 33 -15.05 11.50 14.92
N SER A 34 -15.11 10.27 14.43
CA SER A 34 -15.94 9.22 15.02
C SER A 34 -15.18 7.89 15.07
N LYS A 35 -15.28 7.20 16.22
CA LYS A 35 -14.64 5.91 16.47
C LYS A 35 -15.65 4.76 16.41
N ALA A 36 -16.83 4.98 15.83
CA ALA A 36 -17.84 3.94 15.71
C ALA A 36 -17.30 2.76 14.89
N PRO A 37 -17.44 1.49 15.36
CA PRO A 37 -16.80 0.34 14.71
C PRO A 37 -17.25 0.07 13.29
N HIS A 38 -18.46 0.52 12.90
CA HIS A 38 -19.00 0.31 11.56
C HIS A 38 -18.49 1.33 10.54
N LEU A 39 -17.83 2.40 10.98
CA LEU A 39 -17.31 3.43 10.10
C LEU A 39 -15.93 3.05 9.55
N PRO A 40 -15.58 3.54 8.35
CA PRO A 40 -14.24 3.31 7.80
C PRO A 40 -13.20 4.02 8.66
N LEU A 41 -11.97 3.47 8.64
CA LEU A 41 -10.83 4.09 9.33
C LEU A 41 -10.53 5.48 8.77
N PHE A 42 -10.51 5.60 7.44
CA PHE A 42 -10.32 6.88 6.76
C PHE A 42 -11.68 7.41 6.33
N GLN A 43 -12.12 8.47 6.98
CA GLN A 43 -13.45 9.05 6.79
C GLN A 43 -13.35 10.31 5.93
N SER A 44 -14.28 10.45 4.99
CA SER A 44 -14.41 11.66 4.18
C SER A 44 -14.97 12.82 5.03
N GLN A 45 -14.95 14.03 4.48
CA GLN A 45 -15.55 15.19 5.14
C GLN A 45 -17.04 15.00 5.47
N LYS A 46 -17.73 14.18 4.70
CA LYS A 46 -19.13 13.83 4.93
C LYS A 46 -19.31 12.73 5.99
N GLY A 47 -18.22 12.19 6.55
CA GLY A 47 -18.24 11.18 7.60
C GLY A 47 -18.30 9.74 7.12
N GLY A 48 -18.41 9.50 5.81
CA GLY A 48 -18.46 8.16 5.23
C GLY A 48 -17.15 7.73 4.58
N ALA A 49 -17.20 6.65 3.82
CA ALA A 49 -16.06 6.16 3.07
C ALA A 49 -15.71 7.08 1.90
N PHE A 50 -14.42 7.14 1.56
CA PHE A 50 -14.00 7.77 0.31
C PHE A 50 -14.44 6.93 -0.88
N SER A 51 -14.88 7.59 -1.95
CA SER A 51 -14.94 6.94 -3.26
C SER A 51 -13.53 6.70 -3.79
N ALA A 52 -13.38 5.76 -4.74
CA ALA A 52 -12.08 5.49 -5.35
C ALA A 52 -11.48 6.75 -5.99
N ASN A 53 -12.29 7.53 -6.71
CA ASN A 53 -11.85 8.76 -7.35
C ASN A 53 -11.42 9.82 -6.34
N THR A 54 -12.20 10.01 -5.27
CA THR A 54 -11.88 10.99 -4.23
C THR A 54 -10.59 10.63 -3.50
N MET A 55 -10.39 9.35 -3.18
CA MET A 55 -9.16 8.89 -2.54
C MET A 55 -7.95 9.07 -3.45
N ALA A 56 -8.07 8.72 -4.73
CA ALA A 56 -7.01 8.92 -5.70
C ALA A 56 -6.62 10.40 -5.83
N GLN A 57 -7.61 11.29 -5.87
CA GLN A 57 -7.37 12.72 -5.93
C GLN A 57 -6.72 13.26 -4.66
N LEU A 58 -7.13 12.78 -3.49
CA LEU A 58 -6.51 13.14 -2.22
C LEU A 58 -5.03 12.74 -2.19
N LEU A 59 -4.71 11.52 -2.59
CA LEU A 59 -3.32 11.05 -2.64
C LEU A 59 -2.49 11.87 -3.63
N LEU A 60 -3.04 12.19 -4.79
CA LEU A 60 -2.37 13.05 -5.76
C LEU A 60 -2.04 14.43 -5.16
N ASN A 61 -2.99 15.02 -4.44
CA ASN A 61 -2.80 16.32 -3.79
C ASN A 61 -1.75 16.25 -2.68
N ILE A 62 -1.73 15.16 -1.90
CA ILE A 62 -0.72 14.94 -0.87
C ILE A 62 0.68 14.87 -1.47
N TYR A 63 0.85 14.10 -2.56
CA TYR A 63 2.14 14.02 -3.26
C TYR A 63 2.58 15.37 -3.83
N ARG A 64 1.66 16.12 -4.43
CA ARG A 64 1.96 17.48 -4.93
C ARG A 64 2.39 18.41 -3.81
N ALA A 65 1.69 18.40 -2.69
CA ALA A 65 2.04 19.23 -1.54
C ALA A 65 3.42 18.87 -0.97
N ALA A 66 3.84 17.62 -1.13
CA ALA A 66 5.17 17.15 -0.73
C ALA A 66 6.25 17.40 -1.80
N GLY A 67 5.90 18.02 -2.93
CA GLY A 67 6.84 18.34 -4.01
C GLY A 67 6.99 17.26 -5.08
N PHE A 68 6.14 16.24 -5.08
CA PHE A 68 6.20 15.13 -6.05
C PHE A 68 5.14 15.34 -7.15
N GLU A 69 5.52 15.99 -8.22
CA GLU A 69 4.66 16.14 -9.41
C GLU A 69 4.56 14.82 -10.16
N GLY A 70 3.36 14.50 -10.64
CA GLY A 70 3.10 13.28 -11.39
C GLY A 70 2.99 12.00 -10.56
N ALA A 71 3.21 12.07 -9.25
CA ALA A 71 3.03 10.90 -8.38
C ALA A 71 1.54 10.67 -8.07
N SER A 72 1.19 9.40 -7.86
CA SER A 72 -0.18 8.96 -7.59
C SER A 72 -0.19 7.79 -6.59
N SER A 73 -1.38 7.25 -6.31
CA SER A 73 -1.51 6.06 -5.47
C SER A 73 -0.70 4.88 -6.01
N HIS A 74 -0.59 4.75 -7.34
CA HIS A 74 0.24 3.71 -7.98
C HIS A 74 1.73 3.91 -7.72
N SER A 75 2.18 5.15 -7.58
CA SER A 75 3.59 5.47 -7.26
C SER A 75 3.98 4.93 -5.89
N GLY A 76 3.14 5.15 -4.88
CA GLY A 76 3.36 4.61 -3.54
C GLY A 76 3.39 3.09 -3.52
N ARG A 77 2.47 2.46 -4.23
CA ARG A 77 2.40 1.01 -4.36
C ARG A 77 3.64 0.44 -5.05
N ARG A 78 4.10 1.08 -6.12
CA ARG A 78 5.32 0.69 -6.84
C ARG A 78 6.53 0.80 -5.93
N THR A 79 6.67 1.89 -5.21
CA THR A 79 7.78 2.10 -4.26
C THR A 79 7.79 1.03 -3.18
N PHE A 80 6.65 0.70 -2.61
CA PHE A 80 6.51 -0.38 -1.62
C PHE A 80 7.05 -1.71 -2.15
N ILE A 81 6.67 -2.09 -3.36
CA ILE A 81 7.09 -3.34 -3.99
C ILE A 81 8.59 -3.32 -4.29
N THR A 82 9.09 -2.25 -4.91
CA THR A 82 10.51 -2.16 -5.30
C THR A 82 11.44 -2.09 -4.10
N GLU A 83 11.07 -1.39 -3.05
CA GLU A 83 11.85 -1.33 -1.80
C GLU A 83 11.98 -2.71 -1.16
N LEU A 84 10.89 -3.44 -1.03
CA LEU A 84 10.91 -4.78 -0.45
C LEU A 84 11.66 -5.77 -1.34
N ALA A 85 11.50 -5.66 -2.66
CA ALA A 85 12.25 -6.49 -3.61
C ALA A 85 13.75 -6.27 -3.48
N SER A 86 14.20 -5.02 -3.35
CA SER A 86 15.61 -4.68 -3.18
C SER A 86 16.20 -5.25 -1.88
N LYS A 87 15.36 -5.51 -0.90
CA LYS A 87 15.74 -6.13 0.39
C LYS A 87 15.67 -7.65 0.38
N GLY A 88 15.43 -8.25 -0.76
CA GLY A 88 15.43 -9.71 -0.93
C GLY A 88 14.11 -10.40 -0.62
N VAL A 89 13.01 -9.66 -0.49
CA VAL A 89 11.70 -10.28 -0.27
C VAL A 89 11.25 -10.99 -1.55
N SER A 90 10.78 -12.23 -1.41
CA SER A 90 10.38 -13.05 -2.55
C SER A 90 9.16 -12.46 -3.28
N VAL A 91 9.08 -12.73 -4.58
CA VAL A 91 7.97 -12.27 -5.43
C VAL A 91 6.63 -12.75 -4.91
N ARG A 92 6.56 -13.98 -4.40
CA ARG A 92 5.31 -14.53 -3.85
C ARG A 92 4.84 -13.76 -2.61
N VAL A 93 5.76 -13.45 -1.70
CA VAL A 93 5.44 -12.65 -0.51
C VAL A 93 5.01 -11.24 -0.91
N LEU A 94 5.71 -10.63 -1.88
CA LEU A 94 5.33 -9.32 -2.41
C LEU A 94 3.93 -9.32 -2.99
N ALA A 95 3.57 -10.36 -3.74
CA ALA A 95 2.23 -10.49 -4.31
C ALA A 95 1.15 -10.54 -3.24
N GLU A 96 1.36 -11.32 -2.19
CA GLU A 96 0.44 -11.39 -1.05
C GLU A 96 0.30 -10.06 -0.33
N LEU A 97 1.42 -9.41 -0.02
CA LEU A 97 1.43 -8.11 0.66
C LEU A 97 0.74 -7.02 -0.15
N ALA A 98 0.96 -6.99 -1.44
CA ALA A 98 0.38 -6.00 -2.34
C ALA A 98 -1.06 -6.32 -2.76
N GLY A 99 -1.54 -7.54 -2.48
CA GLY A 99 -2.87 -7.96 -2.87
C GLY A 99 -3.02 -8.21 -4.38
N HIS A 100 -1.94 -8.56 -5.07
CA HIS A 100 -1.97 -8.94 -6.48
C HIS A 100 -2.22 -10.43 -6.62
N ASN A 101 -3.13 -10.80 -7.52
CA ASN A 101 -3.42 -12.20 -7.82
C ASN A 101 -2.46 -12.79 -8.86
N GLN A 102 -1.73 -11.94 -9.59
CA GLN A 102 -0.85 -12.36 -10.68
C GLN A 102 0.58 -11.91 -10.39
N LEU A 103 1.50 -12.88 -10.35
CA LEU A 103 2.93 -12.61 -10.14
C LEU A 103 3.53 -11.74 -11.25
N GLN A 104 3.03 -11.87 -12.48
CA GLN A 104 3.48 -11.05 -13.61
C GLN A 104 3.33 -9.56 -13.37
N THR A 105 2.25 -9.14 -12.69
CA THR A 105 2.05 -7.74 -12.34
C THR A 105 3.13 -7.23 -11.39
N ILE A 106 3.54 -8.06 -10.44
CA ILE A 106 4.63 -7.74 -9.51
C ILE A 106 5.97 -7.68 -10.22
N GLN A 107 6.25 -8.63 -11.11
CA GLN A 107 7.52 -8.71 -11.84
C GLN A 107 7.81 -7.47 -12.67
N ARG A 108 6.78 -6.74 -13.12
CA ARG A 108 6.95 -5.48 -13.85
C ARG A 108 7.62 -4.38 -13.02
N TYR A 109 7.56 -4.49 -11.69
CA TYR A 109 8.12 -3.49 -10.77
C TYR A 109 9.46 -3.92 -10.18
N ILE A 110 9.98 -5.10 -10.55
CA ILE A 110 11.20 -5.65 -9.99
C ILE A 110 12.29 -5.61 -11.05
N ASP A 111 13.33 -4.83 -10.77
CA ASP A 111 14.53 -4.80 -11.59
C ASP A 111 15.54 -5.79 -11.03
N VAL A 112 16.18 -6.51 -11.93
CA VAL A 112 17.27 -7.44 -11.61
C VAL A 112 18.55 -6.89 -12.21
N ASN A 113 19.60 -6.82 -11.40
CA ASN A 113 20.91 -6.34 -11.85
C ASN A 113 22.01 -7.33 -11.46
N PRO A 114 23.22 -7.21 -12.08
CA PRO A 114 24.32 -8.11 -11.79
C PRO A 114 24.74 -8.16 -10.32
N GLN A 115 24.65 -7.03 -9.60
CA GLN A 115 24.99 -6.97 -8.18
C GLN A 115 24.05 -7.82 -7.34
N GLN A 116 22.77 -7.79 -7.63
CA GLN A 116 21.77 -8.63 -6.93
C GLN A 116 22.00 -10.10 -7.20
N MET A 117 22.32 -10.46 -8.43
CA MET A 117 22.62 -11.86 -8.80
C MET A 117 23.88 -12.37 -8.09
N SER A 118 24.94 -11.57 -8.09
CA SER A 118 26.17 -11.90 -7.40
C SER A 118 25.96 -12.07 -5.90
N ALA A 119 25.28 -11.13 -5.27
CA ALA A 119 24.98 -11.20 -3.84
C ALA A 119 24.13 -12.42 -3.49
N ALA A 120 23.18 -12.79 -4.34
CA ALA A 120 22.34 -13.97 -4.11
C ALA A 120 23.16 -15.26 -4.11
N VAL A 121 24.10 -15.39 -5.03
CA VAL A 121 24.98 -16.57 -5.12
C VAL A 121 25.90 -16.68 -3.90
N GLU A 122 26.35 -15.56 -3.35
CA GLU A 122 27.19 -15.54 -2.15
C GLU A 122 26.46 -16.05 -0.89
N LEU A 123 25.13 -16.19 -0.93
CA LEU A 123 24.38 -16.78 0.17
C LEU A 123 24.56 -18.29 0.29
N LEU A 124 25.10 -18.95 -0.72
CA LEU A 124 25.42 -20.37 -0.68
C LEU A 124 26.78 -20.59 -0.01
#